data_bb1658fa29044e82f3bfd7f7c10ab608
#
_entry.id   bb1658fa29044e82f3bfd7f7c10ab608
#
_cell.length_a   1.000
_cell.length_b   1.000
_cell.length_c   1.000
_cell.angle_alpha   90.00
_cell.angle_beta   90.00
_cell.angle_gamma   90.00
#
_symmetry.space_group_name_H-M   'P 1'
#
loop_
_entity.id
_entity.type
_entity.pdbx_description
1 polymer ?
#
loop_
_entity_poly.entity_id
_entity_poly.type
_entity_poly.pdbx_seq_one_letter_code
_entity_poly.pdbx_strand_id
1 'polypeptide(L)'
;MNAQFSITSQGFKNNNGGDYAVYEFPGKQKAELFQAASTSILKSMTGTLPSYYSNNEDFIVLTNKVRKLVYKGISGLTAEYILRFAIDDGKITVYAPKVDLSGIANGAEILLFLDAGKTWNGRHFHIFDKEGNLKEDEIKMKLENYFNEEIENLMQLNF
;
A
#
# COMPACT_ATOMS: atom_id res chain seq x y z
N MET A 1 -15.51 -6.50 8.42
CA MET A 1 -15.57 -6.41 6.94
C MET A 1 -14.15 -6.21 6.46
N ASN A 2 -13.57 -7.21 5.79
CA ASN A 2 -12.19 -7.13 5.35
C ASN A 2 -12.11 -6.13 4.21
N ALA A 3 -11.39 -5.05 4.40
CA ALA A 3 -11.17 -4.08 3.36
C ALA A 3 -10.27 -4.72 2.29
N GLN A 4 -10.76 -4.81 1.09
CA GLN A 4 -9.97 -5.22 -0.06
C GLN A 4 -9.76 -4.03 -0.98
N PHE A 5 -8.50 -3.76 -1.26
CA PHE A 5 -8.10 -2.85 -2.31
C PHE A 5 -7.74 -3.64 -3.57
N SER A 6 -8.14 -3.13 -4.71
CA SER A 6 -7.79 -3.67 -6.03
C SER A 6 -7.07 -2.60 -6.84
N ILE A 7 -6.18 -3.01 -7.72
CA ILE A 7 -5.50 -2.09 -8.63
C ILE A 7 -6.38 -1.85 -9.86
N THR A 8 -6.66 -0.60 -10.11
CA THR A 8 -7.36 -0.11 -11.29
C THR A 8 -6.43 0.75 -12.14
N SER A 9 -6.89 1.21 -13.29
CA SER A 9 -6.15 2.16 -14.13
C SER A 9 -5.83 3.51 -13.43
N GLN A 10 -6.41 3.74 -12.27
CA GLN A 10 -6.19 4.92 -11.42
C GLN A 10 -5.42 4.59 -10.12
N GLY A 11 -4.77 3.43 -10.04
CA GLY A 11 -4.11 2.94 -8.85
C GLY A 11 -5.01 2.09 -7.97
N PHE A 12 -4.65 1.93 -6.69
CA PHE A 12 -5.43 1.16 -5.73
C PHE A 12 -6.76 1.84 -5.39
N LYS A 13 -7.85 1.08 -5.43
CA LYS A 13 -9.20 1.49 -5.04
C LYS A 13 -9.87 0.39 -4.21
N ASN A 14 -10.81 0.77 -3.34
CA ASN A 14 -11.65 -0.20 -2.67
C ASN A 14 -12.73 -0.75 -3.63
N ASN A 15 -13.51 -1.72 -3.16
CA ASN A 15 -14.54 -2.38 -3.98
C ASN A 15 -15.65 -1.44 -4.51
N ASN A 16 -15.78 -0.24 -3.93
CA ASN A 16 -16.75 0.79 -4.34
C ASN A 16 -16.09 1.92 -5.16
N GLY A 17 -14.83 1.75 -5.55
CA GLY A 17 -14.07 2.76 -6.29
C GLY A 17 -13.52 3.91 -5.46
N GLY A 18 -13.62 3.84 -4.13
CA GLY A 18 -13.08 4.82 -3.19
C GLY A 18 -11.60 4.62 -2.86
N ASP A 19 -11.02 5.60 -2.19
CA ASP A 19 -9.61 5.65 -1.82
C ASP A 19 -9.34 5.22 -0.38
N TYR A 20 -10.33 4.67 0.33
CA TYR A 20 -10.17 4.28 1.72
C TYR A 20 -11.04 3.09 2.11
N ALA A 21 -10.69 2.49 3.23
CA ALA A 21 -11.47 1.46 3.91
C ALA A 21 -11.58 1.80 5.40
N VAL A 22 -12.69 1.44 6.04
CA VAL A 22 -12.93 1.71 7.46
C VAL A 22 -12.92 0.41 8.25
N TYR A 23 -12.10 0.38 9.30
CA TYR A 23 -12.09 -0.68 10.31
C TYR A 23 -12.75 -0.16 11.58
N GLU A 24 -13.80 -0.83 12.02
CA GLU A 24 -14.58 -0.44 13.19
C GLU A 24 -14.11 -1.17 14.44
N PHE A 25 -13.98 -0.42 15.53
CA PHE A 25 -13.59 -0.88 16.87
C PHE A 25 -14.55 -0.32 17.90
N PRO A 26 -15.80 -0.82 17.97
CA PRO A 26 -16.84 -0.26 18.81
C PRO A 26 -16.40 -0.13 20.27
N GLY A 27 -16.67 1.02 20.88
CA GLY A 27 -16.34 1.30 22.27
C GLY A 27 -14.89 1.64 22.57
N LYS A 28 -14.02 1.67 21.56
CA LYS A 28 -12.62 2.08 21.73
C LYS A 28 -12.44 3.57 21.53
N GLN A 29 -11.69 4.19 22.43
CA GLN A 29 -11.32 5.59 22.31
C GLN A 29 -10.15 5.77 21.33
N LYS A 30 -10.06 6.93 20.74
CA LYS A 30 -9.01 7.30 19.79
C LYS A 30 -7.60 7.05 20.33
N ALA A 31 -7.33 7.43 21.58
CA ALA A 31 -6.01 7.22 22.19
C ALA A 31 -5.64 5.73 22.31
N GLU A 32 -6.62 4.86 22.66
CA GLU A 32 -6.42 3.41 22.70
C GLU A 32 -6.11 2.85 21.30
N LEU A 33 -6.87 3.30 20.30
CA LEU A 33 -6.69 2.91 18.90
C LEU A 33 -5.34 3.36 18.36
N PHE A 34 -4.94 4.60 18.64
CA PHE A 34 -3.64 5.12 18.24
C PHE A 34 -2.49 4.31 18.84
N GLN A 35 -2.55 4.00 20.14
CA GLN A 35 -1.53 3.19 20.81
C GLN A 35 -1.48 1.77 20.25
N ALA A 36 -2.61 1.12 20.05
CA ALA A 36 -2.69 -0.24 19.52
C ALA A 36 -2.19 -0.30 18.07
N ALA A 37 -2.60 0.64 17.21
CA ALA A 37 -2.15 0.74 15.83
C ALA A 37 -0.65 1.02 15.74
N SER A 38 -0.12 1.94 16.52
CA SER A 38 1.31 2.24 16.60
C SER A 38 2.12 1.00 17.02
N THR A 39 1.63 0.26 18.02
CA THR A 39 2.27 -0.98 18.47
C THR A 39 2.26 -2.05 17.39
N SER A 40 1.13 -2.23 16.69
CA SER A 40 1.01 -3.18 15.59
C SER A 40 1.97 -2.85 14.46
N ILE A 41 2.06 -1.58 14.05
CA ILE A 41 2.98 -1.11 13.03
C ILE A 41 4.43 -1.38 13.45
N LEU A 42 4.82 -1.02 14.66
CA LEU A 42 6.18 -1.25 15.17
C LEU A 42 6.57 -2.74 15.21
N LYS A 43 5.63 -3.62 15.53
CA LYS A 43 5.87 -5.07 15.50
C LYS A 43 6.07 -5.61 14.09
N SER A 44 5.37 -5.06 13.11
CA SER A 44 5.51 -5.49 11.70
C SER A 44 6.85 -5.08 11.09
N MET A 45 7.55 -4.15 11.72
CA MET A 45 8.79 -3.53 11.23
C MET A 45 10.06 -4.33 11.54
N THR A 46 9.97 -5.57 12.01
CA THR A 46 11.13 -6.39 12.35
C THR A 46 11.96 -6.74 11.10
N GLY A 47 13.19 -6.19 11.01
CA GLY A 47 14.18 -6.50 9.95
C GLY A 47 14.26 -5.52 8.79
N THR A 48 13.39 -4.54 8.70
CA THR A 48 13.48 -3.38 7.82
C THR A 48 13.38 -2.11 8.65
N LEU A 49 13.90 -0.99 8.15
CA LEU A 49 13.76 0.31 8.80
C LEU A 49 12.70 1.13 8.04
N PRO A 50 11.39 0.84 8.17
CA PRO A 50 10.40 1.74 7.65
C PRO A 50 10.43 3.01 8.48
N SER A 51 10.27 4.14 7.83
CA SER A 51 10.03 5.40 8.52
C SER A 51 8.54 5.54 8.72
N TYR A 52 8.09 5.65 9.98
CA TYR A 52 6.73 6.03 10.22
C TYR A 52 6.67 7.39 10.88
N TYR A 53 5.59 8.10 10.62
CA TYR A 53 5.31 9.39 11.21
C TYR A 53 3.91 9.37 11.82
N SER A 54 3.76 9.90 13.03
CA SER A 54 2.47 10.10 13.65
C SER A 54 2.27 11.57 14.05
N ASN A 55 1.07 12.08 13.93
CA ASN A 55 0.74 13.45 14.25
C ASN A 55 -0.51 13.53 15.15
N ASN A 56 -0.33 13.94 16.40
CA ASN A 56 -1.40 14.25 17.36
C ASN A 56 -2.41 13.13 17.61
N GLU A 57 -2.04 11.87 17.49
CA GLU A 57 -2.94 10.73 17.63
C GLU A 57 -4.09 10.68 16.60
N ASP A 58 -4.11 11.63 15.65
CA ASP A 58 -5.13 11.71 14.60
C ASP A 58 -4.76 10.90 13.36
N PHE A 59 -3.46 10.75 13.14
CA PHE A 59 -2.97 10.27 11.86
C PHE A 59 -1.63 9.54 11.99
N ILE A 60 -1.51 8.38 11.34
CA ILE A 60 -0.25 7.65 11.21
C ILE A 60 0.09 7.51 9.74
N VAL A 61 1.35 7.76 9.39
CA VAL A 61 1.90 7.51 8.07
C VAL A 61 3.01 6.48 8.20
N LEU A 62 2.87 5.37 7.50
CA LEU A 62 3.89 4.33 7.37
C LEU A 62 4.51 4.42 5.97
N THR A 63 5.81 4.65 5.90
CA THR A 63 6.57 4.49 4.66
C THR A 63 7.48 3.28 4.78
N ASN A 64 7.56 2.50 3.73
CA ASN A 64 8.40 1.30 3.70
C ASN A 64 8.94 1.02 2.30
N LYS A 65 9.97 0.17 2.25
CA LYS A 65 10.62 -0.25 1.02
C LYS A 65 10.82 -1.76 1.04
N VAL A 66 10.26 -2.44 0.05
CA VAL A 66 10.39 -3.89 -0.09
C VAL A 66 11.13 -4.20 -1.38
N ARG A 67 12.31 -4.81 -1.25
CA ARG A 67 13.15 -5.17 -2.39
C ARG A 67 12.57 -6.38 -3.11
N LYS A 68 12.57 -6.33 -4.46
CA LYS A 68 12.17 -7.43 -5.33
C LYS A 68 10.80 -8.01 -4.98
N LEU A 69 9.83 -7.13 -4.69
CA LEU A 69 8.48 -7.56 -4.36
C LEU A 69 7.79 -8.23 -5.54
N VAL A 70 7.97 -7.70 -6.73
CA VAL A 70 7.46 -8.24 -7.99
C VAL A 70 8.56 -8.26 -9.05
N TYR A 71 8.32 -8.93 -10.17
CA TYR A 71 9.30 -9.06 -11.26
C TYR A 71 8.67 -8.65 -12.59
N LYS A 72 9.47 -7.92 -13.39
CA LYS A 72 9.20 -7.71 -14.81
C LYS A 72 10.27 -8.48 -15.60
N GLY A 73 9.87 -9.61 -16.17
CA GLY A 73 10.84 -10.59 -16.70
C GLY A 73 11.75 -11.10 -15.59
N ILE A 74 13.06 -10.94 -15.74
CA ILE A 74 14.07 -11.33 -14.74
C ILE A 74 14.41 -10.19 -13.76
N SER A 75 13.92 -8.99 -14.02
CA SER A 75 14.24 -7.80 -13.21
C SER A 75 13.33 -7.71 -12.01
N GLY A 76 13.90 -7.81 -10.81
CA GLY A 76 13.18 -7.58 -9.56
C GLY A 76 12.86 -6.10 -9.38
N LEU A 77 11.60 -5.79 -9.11
CA LEU A 77 11.13 -4.44 -8.82
C LEU A 77 11.00 -4.22 -7.32
N THR A 78 11.61 -3.15 -6.85
CA THR A 78 11.48 -2.69 -5.47
C THR A 78 10.26 -1.82 -5.36
N ALA A 79 9.43 -2.10 -4.35
CA ALA A 79 8.28 -1.27 -4.00
C ALA A 79 8.65 -0.30 -2.88
N GLU A 80 8.51 0.99 -3.13
CA GLU A 80 8.46 2.02 -2.11
C GLU A 80 7.00 2.42 -1.94
N TYR A 81 6.48 2.38 -0.71
CA TYR A 81 5.07 2.63 -0.51
C TYR A 81 4.76 3.43 0.75
N ILE A 82 3.58 4.03 0.73
CA ILE A 82 3.02 4.80 1.82
C ILE A 82 1.65 4.24 2.16
N LEU A 83 1.47 3.86 3.44
CA LEU A 83 0.17 3.59 4.04
C LEU A 83 -0.19 4.72 5.01
N ARG A 84 -1.45 5.14 4.99
CA ARG A 84 -1.95 6.23 5.83
C ARG A 84 -3.18 5.76 6.60
N PHE A 85 -3.20 6.12 7.88
CA PHE A 85 -4.26 5.74 8.80
C PHE A 85 -4.78 7.00 9.50
N ALA A 86 -6.06 7.29 9.38
CA ALA A 86 -6.73 8.31 10.19
C ALA A 86 -7.46 7.63 11.35
N ILE A 87 -7.29 8.15 12.57
CA ILE A 87 -7.78 7.53 13.79
C ILE A 87 -8.83 8.44 14.43
N ASP A 88 -10.01 7.88 14.63
CA ASP A 88 -11.13 8.50 15.32
C ASP A 88 -11.63 7.59 16.43
N ASP A 89 -12.54 8.09 17.28
CA ASP A 89 -13.22 7.25 18.25
C ASP A 89 -13.98 6.12 17.54
N GLY A 90 -13.70 4.89 17.94
CA GLY A 90 -14.35 3.69 17.43
C GLY A 90 -13.97 3.24 16.03
N LYS A 91 -13.04 3.87 15.33
CA LYS A 91 -12.66 3.48 13.96
C LYS A 91 -11.27 3.92 13.54
N ILE A 92 -10.71 3.18 12.60
CA ILE A 92 -9.50 3.56 11.85
C ILE A 92 -9.85 3.55 10.37
N THR A 93 -9.60 4.66 9.70
CA THR A 93 -9.70 4.76 8.23
C THR A 93 -8.35 4.51 7.61
N VAL A 94 -8.25 3.48 6.80
CA VAL A 94 -7.02 3.12 6.06
C VAL A 94 -7.16 3.61 4.63
N TYR A 95 -6.24 4.46 4.21
CA TYR A 95 -6.22 4.96 2.83
C TYR A 95 -5.53 3.96 1.90
N ALA A 96 -5.98 3.93 0.65
CA ALA A 96 -5.42 3.08 -0.39
C ALA A 96 -3.90 3.26 -0.51
N PRO A 97 -3.13 2.18 -0.65
CA PRO A 97 -1.68 2.25 -0.76
C PRO A 97 -1.23 3.13 -1.92
N LYS A 98 -0.21 3.95 -1.68
CA LYS A 98 0.54 4.63 -2.73
C LYS A 98 1.86 3.90 -2.92
N VAL A 99 2.11 3.42 -4.12
CA VAL A 99 3.23 2.52 -4.42
C VAL A 99 3.98 3.00 -5.64
N ASP A 100 5.31 3.10 -5.51
CA ASP A 100 6.23 3.31 -6.60
C ASP A 100 7.08 2.05 -6.79
N LEU A 101 7.13 1.54 -8.03
CA LEU A 101 7.86 0.34 -8.40
C LEU A 101 9.01 0.68 -9.33
N SER A 102 10.22 0.33 -8.95
CA SER A 102 11.43 0.56 -9.73
C SER A 102 12.39 -0.62 -9.70
N GLY A 103 13.20 -0.75 -10.72
CA GLY A 103 14.23 -1.76 -10.81
C GLY A 103 15.31 -1.40 -11.83
N ILE A 104 16.22 -2.31 -12.05
CA ILE A 104 17.30 -2.17 -13.04
C ILE A 104 17.20 -3.29 -14.06
N ALA A 105 17.21 -2.94 -15.33
CA ALA A 105 17.30 -3.87 -16.45
C ALA A 105 18.37 -3.40 -17.43
N ASN A 106 19.32 -4.27 -17.76
CA ASN A 106 20.45 -3.96 -18.66
C ASN A 106 21.23 -2.70 -18.25
N GLY A 107 21.42 -2.49 -16.94
CA GLY A 107 22.17 -1.35 -16.41
C GLY A 107 21.39 -0.03 -16.38
N ALA A 108 20.14 0.00 -16.80
CA ALA A 108 19.27 1.18 -16.79
C ALA A 108 18.08 1.00 -15.83
N GLU A 109 17.64 2.12 -15.25
CA GLU A 109 16.44 2.13 -14.42
C GLU A 109 15.19 1.83 -15.25
N ILE A 110 14.30 1.04 -14.68
CA ILE A 110 12.95 0.80 -15.21
C ILE A 110 11.92 1.12 -14.13
N LEU A 111 10.79 1.67 -14.55
CA LEU A 111 9.64 1.95 -13.70
C LEU A 111 8.43 1.14 -14.11
N LEU A 112 7.59 0.79 -13.16
CA LEU A 112 6.27 0.21 -13.43
C LEU A 112 5.22 1.05 -12.72
N PHE A 113 4.28 1.59 -13.50
CA PHE A 113 3.22 2.44 -12.99
C PHE A 113 1.91 1.65 -12.80
N LEU A 114 1.28 1.85 -11.63
CA LEU A 114 -0.08 1.39 -11.40
C LEU A 114 -1.09 2.22 -12.19
N ASP A 115 -0.85 3.53 -12.27
CA ASP A 115 -1.70 4.49 -12.94
C ASP A 115 -1.38 4.55 -14.44
N ALA A 116 -2.38 4.28 -15.27
CA ALA A 116 -2.25 4.28 -16.73
C ALA A 116 -1.92 5.67 -17.33
N GLY A 117 -2.19 6.75 -16.60
CA GLY A 117 -1.94 8.11 -17.05
C GLY A 117 -0.50 8.60 -16.84
N LYS A 118 0.29 7.92 -16.01
CA LYS A 118 1.66 8.33 -15.71
C LYS A 118 2.62 8.00 -16.84
N THR A 119 3.54 8.90 -17.12
CA THR A 119 4.60 8.75 -18.12
C THR A 119 5.96 9.15 -17.56
N TRP A 120 7.04 8.63 -18.16
CA TRP A 120 8.42 8.95 -17.83
C TRP A 120 9.30 8.86 -19.08
N ASN A 121 10.40 9.58 -19.12
CA ASN A 121 11.30 9.60 -20.29
C ASN A 121 12.14 8.31 -20.45
N GLY A 122 12.28 7.53 -19.38
CA GLY A 122 13.00 6.27 -19.38
C GLY A 122 12.11 5.08 -19.77
N ARG A 123 12.66 3.89 -19.66
CA ARG A 123 11.94 2.65 -19.93
C ARG A 123 10.91 2.40 -18.82
N HIS A 124 9.65 2.33 -19.17
CA HIS A 124 8.57 2.14 -18.22
C HIS A 124 7.48 1.20 -18.74
N PHE A 125 6.73 0.66 -17.81
CA PHE A 125 5.62 -0.26 -18.03
C PHE A 125 4.40 0.21 -17.22
N HIS A 126 3.23 -0.30 -17.59
CA HIS A 126 1.99 -0.05 -16.86
C HIS A 126 1.28 -1.37 -16.57
N ILE A 127 0.56 -1.44 -15.45
CA ILE A 127 -0.33 -2.56 -15.17
C ILE A 127 -1.52 -2.55 -16.14
N PHE A 128 -2.05 -1.37 -16.45
CA PHE A 128 -3.08 -1.15 -17.47
C PHE A 128 -2.54 -0.25 -18.58
N ASP A 129 -2.93 -0.51 -19.81
CA ASP A 129 -2.65 0.41 -20.92
C ASP A 129 -3.58 1.63 -20.91
N LYS A 130 -3.38 2.55 -21.84
CA LYS A 130 -4.17 3.79 -21.94
C LYS A 130 -5.64 3.55 -22.26
N GLU A 131 -5.94 2.42 -22.86
CA GLU A 131 -7.29 1.97 -23.20
C GLU A 131 -7.96 1.24 -22.02
N GLY A 132 -7.25 1.05 -20.91
CA GLY A 132 -7.72 0.35 -19.71
C GLY A 132 -7.62 -1.17 -19.77
N ASN A 133 -6.86 -1.72 -20.72
CA ASN A 133 -6.64 -3.17 -20.80
C ASN A 133 -5.54 -3.59 -19.82
N LEU A 134 -5.77 -4.69 -19.12
CA LEU A 134 -4.80 -5.28 -18.20
C LEU A 134 -3.60 -5.87 -18.97
N LYS A 135 -2.39 -5.46 -18.60
CA LYS A 135 -1.13 -5.92 -19.22
C LYS A 135 -0.27 -6.78 -18.28
N GLU A 136 -0.34 -6.56 -16.99
CA GLU A 136 0.51 -7.19 -15.99
C GLU A 136 -0.33 -7.87 -14.89
N ASP A 137 -1.03 -8.94 -15.25
CA ASP A 137 -1.97 -9.65 -14.37
C ASP A 137 -1.28 -10.25 -13.14
N GLU A 138 -0.15 -10.93 -13.32
CA GLU A 138 0.59 -11.55 -12.22
C GLU A 138 1.13 -10.51 -11.22
N ILE A 139 1.63 -9.39 -11.73
CA ILE A 139 2.13 -8.29 -10.90
C ILE A 139 0.97 -7.67 -10.13
N LYS A 140 -0.15 -7.39 -10.82
CA LYS A 140 -1.36 -6.87 -10.20
C LYS A 140 -1.81 -7.75 -9.03
N MET A 141 -1.97 -9.04 -9.28
CA MET A 141 -2.44 -10.01 -8.28
C MET A 141 -1.49 -10.07 -7.07
N LYS A 142 -0.18 -10.11 -7.31
CA LYS A 142 0.81 -10.18 -6.24
C LYS A 142 0.85 -8.93 -5.39
N LEU A 143 0.73 -7.75 -5.98
CA LEU A 143 0.64 -6.49 -5.25
C LEU A 143 -0.64 -6.39 -4.43
N GLU A 144 -1.78 -6.75 -5.00
CA GLU A 144 -3.06 -6.75 -4.28
C GLU A 144 -3.01 -7.68 -3.07
N ASN A 145 -2.52 -8.90 -3.24
CA ASN A 145 -2.39 -9.85 -2.15
C ASN A 145 -1.45 -9.32 -1.05
N TYR A 146 -0.29 -8.79 -1.43
CA TYR A 146 0.69 -8.26 -0.48
C TYR A 146 0.09 -7.12 0.36
N PHE A 147 -0.50 -6.11 -0.26
CA PHE A 147 -1.01 -4.94 0.47
C PHE A 147 -2.26 -5.24 1.26
N ASN A 148 -3.17 -6.06 0.76
CA ASN A 148 -4.35 -6.48 1.51
C ASN A 148 -3.96 -7.31 2.74
N GLU A 149 -3.01 -8.22 2.60
CA GLU A 149 -2.50 -9.02 3.72
C GLU A 149 -1.75 -8.15 4.75
N GLU A 150 -0.92 -7.21 4.29
CA GLU A 150 -0.20 -6.28 5.17
C GLU A 150 -1.18 -5.41 5.98
N ILE A 151 -2.18 -4.81 5.33
CA ILE A 151 -3.20 -3.99 5.99
C ILE A 151 -4.01 -4.83 6.98
N GLU A 152 -4.43 -6.03 6.60
CA GLU A 152 -5.16 -6.94 7.49
C GLU A 152 -4.35 -7.26 8.75
N ASN A 153 -3.07 -7.59 8.58
CA ASN A 153 -2.17 -7.88 9.71
C ASN A 153 -1.99 -6.66 10.62
N LEU A 154 -1.84 -5.47 10.05
CA LEU A 154 -1.70 -4.23 10.82
C LEU A 154 -2.96 -3.89 11.61
N MET A 155 -4.15 -4.24 11.09
CA MET A 155 -5.45 -3.96 11.72
C MET A 155 -5.91 -5.04 12.70
N GLN A 156 -5.14 -6.12 12.90
CA GLN A 156 -5.34 -7.08 13.99
C GLN A 156 -4.80 -6.49 15.30
N LEU A 157 -5.56 -5.55 15.86
CA LEU A 157 -5.15 -4.81 17.05
C LEU A 157 -5.37 -5.62 18.32
N ASN A 158 -4.40 -5.53 19.24
CA ASN A 158 -4.50 -6.10 20.60
C ASN A 158 -4.69 -4.96 21.61
N PHE A 159 -5.69 -5.12 22.44
CA PHE A 159 -6.06 -4.16 23.47
C PHE A 159 -5.82 -4.73 24.87
#